data_089f236fbb3e2a4f04d8d98c6023f171
#
_entry.id   089f236fbb3e2a4f04d8d98c6023f171
#
_cell.length_a   1.000
_cell.length_b   1.000
_cell.length_c   1.000
_cell.angle_alpha   90.00
_cell.angle_beta   90.00
_cell.angle_gamma   90.00
#
_symmetry.space_group_name_H-M   'P 1'
#
loop_
_entity.id
_entity.type
_entity.pdbx_description
1 polymer ?
#
loop_
_entity_poly.entity_id
_entity_poly.type
_entity_poly.pdbx_seq_one_letter_code
_entity_poly.pdbx_strand_id
1 'polypeptide(L)'
;MRCLLVEDIETVLKEETALLQEVVPNAQVFSCTTVAEALDCAEKEMIHIAFLDIELNDESVNGIMLAKQLKDLQPHINIIFVTAFSQYAVEAFSIHATGYLLKPMRKEEIRRELTFLYGNKIPEKRIKVQTFGNFEVWVDGKRLVFGRQKSKELFAYLLERRGACVTTREACAILFEDGKYDLTRQSYFQTIVADMRNTFKKVGLKDVIWKSYNSLAVNTDMIDCDYYQFLAGDVQAINQYNGEFMVNYSWAEFSIAVLNDRKNV
;
A
#
# COMPACT_ATOMS: atom_id res chain seq x y z
N MET A 1 -5.04 8.41 -4.09
CA MET A 1 -4.66 9.78 -3.69
C MET A 1 -3.80 10.36 -4.80
N ARG A 2 -3.90 11.66 -5.14
CA ARG A 2 -3.05 12.34 -6.13
C ARG A 2 -2.16 13.32 -5.41
N CYS A 3 -0.86 13.13 -5.52
CA CYS A 3 0.18 13.93 -4.89
C CYS A 3 0.95 14.71 -5.95
N LEU A 4 1.20 15.97 -5.70
CA LEU A 4 2.15 16.77 -6.46
C LEU A 4 3.44 16.88 -5.64
N LEU A 5 4.59 16.65 -6.24
CA LEU A 5 5.90 16.85 -5.64
C LEU A 5 6.69 17.83 -6.50
N VAL A 6 7.20 18.89 -5.89
CA VAL A 6 7.96 19.93 -6.59
C VAL A 6 9.31 20.12 -5.93
N GLU A 7 10.35 19.83 -6.68
CA GLU A 7 11.75 19.82 -6.25
C GLU A 7 12.63 20.09 -7.48
N ASP A 8 13.44 21.10 -7.47
CA ASP A 8 14.24 21.54 -8.63
C ASP A 8 15.48 20.65 -8.88
N ILE A 9 15.94 19.90 -7.89
CA ILE A 9 17.05 18.98 -8.03
C ILE A 9 16.54 17.59 -8.42
N GLU A 10 16.73 17.17 -9.68
CA GLU A 10 16.21 15.90 -10.21
C GLU A 10 16.57 14.66 -9.40
N THR A 11 17.76 14.60 -8.81
CA THR A 11 18.19 13.45 -7.99
C THR A 11 17.38 13.36 -6.70
N VAL A 12 17.15 14.50 -6.03
CA VAL A 12 16.33 14.60 -4.83
C VAL A 12 14.87 14.30 -5.17
N LEU A 13 14.35 14.86 -6.26
CA LEU A 13 12.98 14.59 -6.74
C LEU A 13 12.73 13.10 -6.94
N LYS A 14 13.67 12.36 -7.52
CA LYS A 14 13.55 10.91 -7.73
C LYS A 14 13.53 10.14 -6.42
N GLU A 15 14.41 10.49 -5.48
CA GLU A 15 14.47 9.86 -4.14
C GLU A 15 13.19 10.12 -3.35
N GLU A 16 12.71 11.36 -3.32
CA GLU A 16 11.49 11.74 -2.62
C GLU A 16 10.23 11.14 -3.27
N THR A 17 10.19 11.04 -4.61
CA THR A 17 9.12 10.36 -5.34
C THR A 17 9.04 8.89 -4.95
N ALA A 18 10.19 8.20 -4.93
CA ALA A 18 10.25 6.79 -4.52
C ALA A 18 9.80 6.61 -3.06
N LEU A 19 10.22 7.51 -2.17
CA LEU A 19 9.83 7.50 -0.77
C LEU A 19 8.32 7.70 -0.58
N LEU A 20 7.72 8.65 -1.30
CA LEU A 20 6.27 8.88 -1.28
C LEU A 20 5.50 7.67 -1.81
N GLN A 21 5.95 7.05 -2.89
CA GLN A 21 5.34 5.84 -3.44
C GLN A 21 5.42 4.66 -2.47
N GLU A 22 6.50 4.56 -1.70
CA GLU A 22 6.64 3.53 -0.68
C GLU A 22 5.70 3.77 0.52
N VAL A 23 5.54 5.03 0.96
CA VAL A 23 4.62 5.38 2.06
C VAL A 23 3.17 5.28 1.64
N VAL A 24 2.85 5.64 0.39
CA VAL A 24 1.50 5.61 -0.17
C VAL A 24 1.50 4.86 -1.51
N PRO A 25 1.54 3.53 -1.53
CA PRO A 25 1.72 2.71 -2.74
C PRO A 25 0.68 2.96 -3.84
N ASN A 26 -0.53 3.41 -3.49
CA ASN A 26 -1.61 3.68 -4.42
C ASN A 26 -1.76 5.17 -4.76
N ALA A 27 -0.78 6.02 -4.41
CA ALA A 27 -0.78 7.41 -4.82
C ALA A 27 -0.29 7.56 -6.25
N GLN A 28 -0.99 8.36 -7.02
CA GLN A 28 -0.48 8.91 -8.27
C GLN A 28 0.37 10.13 -7.91
N VAL A 29 1.69 10.02 -8.09
CA VAL A 29 2.63 11.10 -7.79
C VAL A 29 3.01 11.80 -9.10
N PHE A 30 2.73 13.10 -9.16
CA PHE A 30 3.15 14.00 -10.21
C PHE A 30 4.41 14.72 -9.72
N SER A 31 5.54 14.48 -10.38
CA SER A 31 6.84 15.03 -10.00
C SER A 31 7.23 16.12 -10.98
N CYS A 32 7.47 17.32 -10.48
CA CYS A 32 7.77 18.52 -11.26
C CYS A 32 9.08 19.14 -10.79
N THR A 33 9.91 19.61 -11.73
CA THR A 33 11.16 20.32 -11.43
C THR A 33 11.01 21.83 -11.48
N THR A 34 9.89 22.34 -12.00
CA THR A 34 9.65 23.78 -12.17
C THR A 34 8.26 24.20 -11.68
N VAL A 35 8.15 25.47 -11.32
CA VAL A 35 6.88 26.12 -10.95
C VAL A 35 5.85 25.99 -12.08
N ALA A 36 6.28 26.21 -13.32
CA ALA A 36 5.40 26.15 -14.48
C ALA A 36 4.79 24.76 -14.69
N GLU A 37 5.60 23.69 -14.57
CA GLU A 37 5.11 22.32 -14.64
C GLU A 37 4.11 22.01 -13.52
N ALA A 38 4.37 22.49 -12.31
CA ALA A 38 3.50 22.27 -11.16
C ALA A 38 2.13 22.93 -11.34
N LEU A 39 2.08 24.16 -11.86
CA LEU A 39 0.83 24.86 -12.15
C LEU A 39 0.07 24.23 -13.31
N ASP A 40 0.74 23.85 -14.40
CA ASP A 40 0.12 23.16 -15.55
C ASP A 40 -0.47 21.80 -15.10
N CYS A 41 0.22 21.09 -14.21
CA CYS A 41 -0.29 19.86 -13.62
C CYS A 41 -1.55 20.11 -12.77
N ALA A 42 -1.54 21.14 -11.93
CA ALA A 42 -2.69 21.48 -11.07
C ALA A 42 -3.90 22.04 -11.87
N GLU A 43 -3.69 22.61 -13.05
CA GLU A 43 -4.79 23.00 -13.95
C GLU A 43 -5.48 21.78 -14.60
N LYS A 44 -4.74 20.71 -14.87
CA LYS A 44 -5.23 19.51 -15.58
C LYS A 44 -5.72 18.41 -14.64
N GLU A 45 -5.16 18.34 -13.44
CA GLU A 45 -5.38 17.26 -12.49
C GLU A 45 -5.86 17.78 -11.13
N MET A 46 -6.84 17.12 -10.53
CA MET A 46 -7.22 17.42 -9.14
C MET A 46 -6.15 16.87 -8.19
N ILE A 47 -5.43 17.75 -7.51
CA ILE A 47 -4.38 17.42 -6.56
C ILE A 47 -4.96 17.41 -5.13
N HIS A 48 -4.70 16.35 -4.36
CA HIS A 48 -5.17 16.27 -2.97
C HIS A 48 -4.16 16.84 -1.99
N ILE A 49 -2.85 16.68 -2.31
CA ILE A 49 -1.75 17.12 -1.47
C ILE A 49 -0.54 17.48 -2.34
N ALA A 50 0.09 18.60 -2.03
CA ALA A 50 1.34 19.01 -2.65
C ALA A 50 2.47 19.04 -1.63
N PHE A 51 3.60 18.41 -1.97
CA PHE A 51 4.87 18.47 -1.28
C PHE A 51 5.75 19.45 -2.06
N LEU A 52 6.16 20.54 -1.43
CA LEU A 52 6.84 21.65 -2.11
C LEU A 52 8.14 21.98 -1.42
N ASP A 53 9.25 22.02 -2.16
CA ASP A 53 10.42 22.74 -1.65
C ASP A 53 10.13 24.23 -1.63
N ILE A 54 10.71 24.94 -0.66
CA ILE A 54 10.60 26.39 -0.55
C ILE A 54 11.61 27.08 -1.46
N GLU A 55 12.84 26.56 -1.52
CA GLU A 55 13.87 27.12 -2.37
C GLU A 55 13.88 26.37 -3.72
N LEU A 56 13.24 26.95 -4.70
CA LEU A 56 13.24 26.49 -6.09
C LEU A 56 14.14 27.42 -6.91
N ASN A 57 14.88 26.88 -7.88
CA ASN A 57 15.74 27.66 -8.79
C ASN A 57 14.92 28.55 -9.75
N ASP A 58 13.97 29.31 -9.20
CA ASP A 58 13.19 30.29 -9.91
C ASP A 58 13.42 31.67 -9.27
N GLU A 59 13.98 32.63 -10.03
CA GLU A 59 14.30 33.96 -9.52
C GLU A 59 13.07 34.77 -9.09
N SER A 60 11.88 34.40 -9.56
CA SER A 60 10.64 35.15 -9.37
C SER A 60 9.63 34.49 -8.42
N VAL A 61 9.69 33.17 -8.23
CA VAL A 61 8.68 32.42 -7.45
C VAL A 61 9.34 31.37 -6.57
N ASN A 62 9.24 31.54 -5.26
CA ASN A 62 9.62 30.51 -4.29
C ASN A 62 8.45 29.55 -4.01
N GLY A 63 8.70 28.43 -3.33
CA GLY A 63 7.67 27.45 -3.00
C GLY A 63 6.49 27.99 -2.20
N ILE A 64 6.67 29.07 -1.42
CA ILE A 64 5.58 29.70 -0.67
C ILE A 64 4.63 30.46 -1.63
N MET A 65 5.19 31.14 -2.61
CA MET A 65 4.39 31.78 -3.66
C MET A 65 3.67 30.75 -4.52
N LEU A 66 4.35 29.67 -4.89
CA LEU A 66 3.71 28.54 -5.60
C LEU A 66 2.55 27.97 -4.79
N ALA A 67 2.73 27.77 -3.49
CA ALA A 67 1.66 27.27 -2.61
C ALA A 67 0.41 28.16 -2.62
N LYS A 68 0.59 29.49 -2.63
CA LYS A 68 -0.53 30.46 -2.76
C LYS A 68 -1.25 30.28 -4.09
N GLN A 69 -0.51 30.22 -5.20
CA GLN A 69 -1.09 30.01 -6.54
C GLN A 69 -1.83 28.69 -6.65
N LEU A 70 -1.28 27.62 -6.11
CA LEU A 70 -1.94 26.29 -6.05
C LEU A 70 -3.25 26.35 -5.25
N LYS A 71 -3.27 27.07 -4.12
CA LYS A 71 -4.50 27.25 -3.33
C LYS A 71 -5.54 28.11 -4.05
N ASP A 72 -5.13 29.09 -4.83
CA ASP A 72 -6.05 29.89 -5.65
C ASP A 72 -6.69 29.03 -6.75
N LEU A 73 -5.92 28.13 -7.39
CA LEU A 73 -6.42 27.17 -8.37
C LEU A 73 -7.28 26.07 -7.73
N GLN A 74 -6.85 25.52 -6.60
CA GLN A 74 -7.49 24.41 -5.91
C GLN A 74 -7.61 24.70 -4.40
N PRO A 75 -8.66 25.38 -3.93
CA PRO A 75 -8.79 25.83 -2.52
C PRO A 75 -8.72 24.72 -1.47
N HIS A 76 -8.98 23.46 -1.85
CA HIS A 76 -8.96 22.31 -0.95
C HIS A 76 -7.65 21.53 -0.96
N ILE A 77 -6.63 22.01 -1.69
CA ILE A 77 -5.33 21.36 -1.73
C ILE A 77 -4.63 21.46 -0.37
N ASN A 78 -4.10 20.35 0.10
CA ASN A 78 -3.23 20.34 1.28
C ASN A 78 -1.80 20.64 0.87
N ILE A 79 -1.11 21.51 1.59
CA ILE A 79 0.27 21.87 1.30
C ILE A 79 1.15 21.38 2.44
N ILE A 80 2.17 20.58 2.12
CA ILE A 80 3.28 20.24 3.01
C ILE A 80 4.56 20.80 2.40
N PHE A 81 5.26 21.62 3.13
CA PHE A 81 6.61 22.05 2.73
C PHE A 81 7.64 21.00 3.08
N VAL A 82 8.60 20.77 2.17
CA VAL A 82 9.74 19.88 2.35
C VAL A 82 10.99 20.68 2.02
N THR A 83 11.74 21.10 3.02
CA THR A 83 12.87 22.04 2.81
C THR A 83 14.01 21.79 3.79
N ALA A 84 15.22 22.23 3.43
CA ALA A 84 16.38 22.19 4.32
C ALA A 84 16.33 23.30 5.40
N PHE A 85 15.43 24.27 5.29
CA PHE A 85 15.47 25.51 6.08
C PHE A 85 14.32 25.55 7.08
N SER A 86 14.63 25.71 8.38
CA SER A 86 13.61 25.81 9.44
C SER A 86 13.02 27.22 9.61
N GLN A 87 13.69 28.26 9.11
CA GLN A 87 13.30 29.67 9.31
C GLN A 87 11.99 30.03 8.58
N TYR A 88 11.61 29.32 7.54
CA TYR A 88 10.38 29.62 6.79
C TYR A 88 9.10 29.03 7.42
N ALA A 89 9.24 28.30 8.54
CA ALA A 89 8.09 27.65 9.16
C ALA A 89 6.98 28.64 9.55
N VAL A 90 7.35 29.82 10.07
CA VAL A 90 6.38 30.88 10.45
C VAL A 90 5.63 31.39 9.23
N GLU A 91 6.33 31.60 8.11
CA GLU A 91 5.71 32.06 6.87
C GLU A 91 4.80 30.97 6.25
N ALA A 92 5.22 29.71 6.28
CA ALA A 92 4.42 28.58 5.87
C ALA A 92 3.11 28.49 6.66
N PHE A 93 3.14 28.72 7.97
CA PHE A 93 1.91 28.77 8.78
C PHE A 93 1.00 29.93 8.42
N SER A 94 1.54 31.09 8.02
CA SER A 94 0.73 32.26 7.64
C SER A 94 -0.15 32.02 6.42
N ILE A 95 0.23 31.09 5.54
CA ILE A 95 -0.55 30.69 4.37
C ILE A 95 -1.39 29.42 4.63
N HIS A 96 -1.53 29.04 5.91
CA HIS A 96 -2.24 27.82 6.30
C HIS A 96 -1.69 26.56 5.61
N ALA A 97 -0.35 26.42 5.56
CA ALA A 97 0.26 25.13 5.20
C ALA A 97 -0.19 24.05 6.18
N THR A 98 -0.42 22.88 5.66
CA THR A 98 -0.94 21.75 6.44
C THR A 98 0.15 21.01 7.20
N GLY A 99 1.39 21.07 6.69
CA GLY A 99 2.56 20.47 7.32
C GLY A 99 3.87 21.10 6.87
N TYR A 100 4.93 20.75 7.61
CA TYR A 100 6.29 21.23 7.37
C TYR A 100 7.29 20.13 7.73
N LEU A 101 8.04 19.67 6.74
CA LEU A 101 9.04 18.62 6.89
C LEU A 101 10.44 19.18 6.59
N LEU A 102 11.41 18.80 7.40
CA LEU A 102 12.81 19.12 7.13
C LEU A 102 13.47 18.01 6.29
N LYS A 103 14.27 18.39 5.31
CA LYS A 103 15.11 17.46 4.55
C LYS A 103 16.21 16.87 5.45
N PRO A 104 16.57 15.60 5.31
CA PRO A 104 16.00 14.61 4.40
C PRO A 104 14.62 14.12 4.88
N MET A 105 13.68 14.03 3.94
CA MET A 105 12.33 13.55 4.19
C MET A 105 12.34 12.10 4.71
N ARG A 106 11.57 11.81 5.78
CA ARG A 106 11.52 10.48 6.41
C ARG A 106 10.13 9.87 6.33
N LYS A 107 10.06 8.55 6.16
CA LYS A 107 8.79 7.80 6.04
C LYS A 107 7.85 8.05 7.22
N GLU A 108 8.38 8.05 8.44
CA GLU A 108 7.63 8.25 9.68
C GLU A 108 7.02 9.64 9.75
N GLU A 109 7.74 10.66 9.28
CA GLU A 109 7.28 12.05 9.26
C GLU A 109 6.18 12.23 8.21
N ILE A 110 6.35 11.68 7.01
CA ILE A 110 5.32 11.68 5.97
C ILE A 110 4.06 10.99 6.49
N ARG A 111 4.17 9.80 7.09
CA ARG A 111 3.04 9.07 7.67
C ARG A 111 2.33 9.87 8.74
N ARG A 112 3.07 10.55 9.63
CA ARG A 112 2.51 11.39 10.67
C ARG A 112 1.68 12.53 10.09
N GLU A 113 2.22 13.29 9.12
CA GLU A 113 1.51 14.40 8.48
C GLU A 113 0.27 13.91 7.72
N LEU A 114 0.39 12.81 6.97
CA LEU A 114 -0.75 12.21 6.27
C LEU A 114 -1.81 11.70 7.25
N THR A 115 -1.40 11.11 8.38
CA THR A 115 -2.33 10.66 9.43
C THR A 115 -3.03 11.84 10.09
N PHE A 116 -2.35 12.96 10.31
CA PHE A 116 -2.96 14.19 10.84
C PHE A 116 -4.00 14.75 9.88
N LEU A 117 -3.71 14.77 8.56
CA LEU A 117 -4.61 15.29 7.53
C LEU A 117 -5.84 14.44 7.26
N TYR A 118 -5.63 13.16 7.16
CA TYR A 118 -6.67 12.23 6.71
C TYR A 118 -7.22 11.36 7.84
N GLY A 119 -6.71 11.58 9.06
CA GLY A 119 -6.94 10.70 10.20
C GLY A 119 -6.32 9.33 9.90
N ASN A 120 -6.75 8.29 10.58
CA ASN A 120 -6.42 6.91 10.18
C ASN A 120 -7.04 6.51 8.81
N LYS A 121 -7.44 7.49 8.02
CA LYS A 121 -7.89 7.38 6.63
C LYS A 121 -6.79 7.72 5.59
N ILE A 122 -5.51 7.54 5.88
CA ILE A 122 -4.59 7.04 4.84
C ILE A 122 -5.35 5.86 4.26
N PRO A 123 -5.63 5.75 2.93
CA PRO A 123 -6.48 4.69 2.45
C PRO A 123 -5.95 3.38 3.00
N GLU A 124 -6.54 2.98 4.13
CA GLU A 124 -6.26 1.69 4.74
C GLU A 124 -6.47 0.72 3.60
N LYS A 125 -5.49 -0.11 3.37
CA LYS A 125 -5.68 -1.18 2.39
C LYS A 125 -7.02 -1.79 2.75
N ARG A 126 -8.00 -1.64 1.88
CA ARG A 126 -9.39 -2.05 2.13
C ARG A 126 -9.50 -3.50 2.60
N ILE A 127 -8.51 -4.31 2.25
CA ILE A 127 -8.39 -5.71 2.64
C ILE A 127 -7.44 -5.80 3.82
N LYS A 128 -7.97 -6.20 4.97
CA LYS A 128 -7.20 -6.56 6.16
C LYS A 128 -7.20 -8.06 6.34
N VAL A 129 -6.03 -8.65 6.55
CA VAL A 129 -5.87 -10.10 6.72
C VAL A 129 -5.15 -10.38 8.03
N GLN A 130 -5.72 -11.25 8.81
CA GLN A 130 -5.10 -11.87 9.96
C GLN A 130 -4.61 -13.25 9.58
N THR A 131 -3.33 -13.50 9.83
CA THR A 131 -2.68 -14.80 9.62
C THR A 131 -2.19 -15.41 10.93
N PHE A 132 -1.96 -14.59 11.96
CA PHE A 132 -1.58 -15.07 13.28
C PHE A 132 -2.78 -15.65 14.00
N GLY A 133 -2.68 -16.91 14.42
CA GLY A 133 -3.81 -17.73 14.84
C GLY A 133 -4.65 -18.19 13.66
N ASN A 134 -5.96 -17.97 13.72
CA ASN A 134 -6.88 -18.32 12.63
C ASN A 134 -6.74 -17.36 11.44
N PHE A 135 -6.83 -17.91 10.22
CA PHE A 135 -6.85 -17.11 9.01
C PHE A 135 -8.20 -16.42 8.82
N GLU A 136 -8.20 -15.09 8.80
CA GLU A 136 -9.41 -14.28 8.59
C GLU A 136 -9.17 -13.09 7.66
N VAL A 137 -10.22 -12.68 6.95
CA VAL A 137 -10.17 -11.60 5.97
C VAL A 137 -11.31 -10.62 6.22
N TRP A 138 -10.99 -9.33 6.22
CA TRP A 138 -11.97 -8.24 6.29
C TRP A 138 -11.80 -7.32 5.07
N VAL A 139 -12.90 -6.76 4.61
CA VAL A 139 -12.93 -5.70 3.61
C VAL A 139 -13.77 -4.55 4.17
N ASP A 140 -13.19 -3.35 4.20
CA ASP A 140 -13.84 -2.16 4.77
C ASP A 140 -14.38 -2.41 6.20
N GLY A 141 -13.60 -3.14 7.02
CA GLY A 141 -13.94 -3.50 8.40
C GLY A 141 -15.00 -4.61 8.56
N LYS A 142 -15.53 -5.17 7.47
CA LYS A 142 -16.51 -6.26 7.50
C LYS A 142 -15.85 -7.58 7.13
N ARG A 143 -16.13 -8.64 7.88
CA ARG A 143 -15.60 -9.99 7.60
C ARG A 143 -16.04 -10.45 6.22
N LEU A 144 -15.06 -10.85 5.39
CA LEU A 144 -15.31 -11.36 4.04
C LEU A 144 -15.68 -12.85 4.11
N VAL A 145 -16.84 -13.19 3.57
CA VAL A 145 -17.33 -14.56 3.54
C VAL A 145 -17.12 -15.15 2.14
N PHE A 146 -16.32 -16.20 2.07
CA PHE A 146 -16.11 -16.97 0.84
C PHE A 146 -17.25 -17.98 0.66
N GLY A 147 -17.68 -18.17 -0.58
CA GLY A 147 -18.72 -19.15 -0.90
C GLY A 147 -18.26 -20.60 -0.67
N ARG A 148 -16.94 -20.85 -0.72
CA ARG A 148 -16.32 -22.17 -0.51
C ARG A 148 -15.14 -22.07 0.44
N GLN A 149 -15.00 -23.04 1.36
CA GLN A 149 -13.84 -23.13 2.25
C GLN A 149 -12.51 -23.24 1.46
N LYS A 150 -12.49 -24.05 0.40
CA LYS A 150 -11.31 -24.19 -0.47
C LYS A 150 -10.94 -22.90 -1.22
N SER A 151 -11.86 -21.97 -1.43
CA SER A 151 -11.56 -20.65 -1.98
C SER A 151 -10.85 -19.75 -0.96
N LYS A 152 -11.26 -19.83 0.32
CA LYS A 152 -10.59 -19.15 1.42
C LYS A 152 -9.18 -19.72 1.65
N GLU A 153 -9.03 -21.04 1.60
CA GLU A 153 -7.76 -21.74 1.73
C GLU A 153 -6.79 -21.40 0.58
N LEU A 154 -7.28 -21.37 -0.67
CA LEU A 154 -6.48 -20.93 -1.81
C LEU A 154 -5.97 -19.49 -1.61
N PHE A 155 -6.81 -18.59 -1.14
CA PHE A 155 -6.40 -17.22 -0.86
C PHE A 155 -5.34 -17.15 0.22
N ALA A 156 -5.47 -17.93 1.31
CA ALA A 156 -4.47 -18.04 2.37
C ALA A 156 -3.12 -18.52 1.81
N TYR A 157 -3.14 -19.54 0.96
CA TYR A 157 -1.92 -20.06 0.34
C TYR A 157 -1.24 -19.03 -0.59
N LEU A 158 -2.01 -18.31 -1.41
CA LEU A 158 -1.46 -17.24 -2.25
C LEU A 158 -0.85 -16.11 -1.44
N LEU A 159 -1.41 -15.81 -0.27
CA LEU A 159 -0.84 -14.81 0.66
C LEU A 159 0.48 -15.27 1.25
N GLU A 160 0.57 -16.53 1.67
CA GLU A 160 1.82 -17.12 2.17
C GLU A 160 2.93 -17.03 1.13
N ARG A 161 2.60 -17.15 -0.16
CA ARG A 161 3.52 -17.00 -1.29
C ARG A 161 3.92 -15.55 -1.62
N ARG A 162 3.37 -14.56 -0.92
CA ARG A 162 3.78 -13.14 -0.93
C ARG A 162 3.87 -12.52 -2.33
N GLY A 163 2.88 -12.77 -3.17
CA GLY A 163 2.82 -12.26 -4.54
C GLY A 163 3.62 -13.09 -5.57
N ALA A 164 4.34 -14.14 -5.14
CA ALA A 164 4.93 -15.08 -6.08
C ALA A 164 3.85 -15.84 -6.86
N CYS A 165 4.11 -16.09 -8.15
CA CYS A 165 3.22 -16.87 -8.98
C CYS A 165 3.15 -18.32 -8.52
N VAL A 166 1.92 -18.81 -8.31
CA VAL A 166 1.61 -20.20 -7.97
C VAL A 166 0.97 -20.88 -9.17
N THR A 167 1.52 -22.01 -9.61
CA THR A 167 0.95 -22.76 -10.72
C THR A 167 -0.33 -23.48 -10.29
N THR A 168 -1.21 -23.77 -11.26
CA THR A 168 -2.43 -24.57 -11.03
C THR A 168 -2.10 -25.92 -10.40
N ARG A 169 -1.03 -26.57 -10.84
CA ARG A 169 -0.59 -27.87 -10.33
C ARG A 169 -0.14 -27.78 -8.86
N GLU A 170 0.66 -26.78 -8.52
CA GLU A 170 1.12 -26.50 -7.17
C GLU A 170 -0.06 -26.21 -6.23
N ALA A 171 -0.97 -25.32 -6.63
CA ALA A 171 -2.16 -25.01 -5.84
C ALA A 171 -3.07 -26.24 -5.63
N CYS A 172 -3.24 -27.07 -6.64
CA CYS A 172 -4.00 -28.32 -6.50
C CYS A 172 -3.33 -29.30 -5.52
N ALA A 173 -1.99 -29.40 -5.54
CA ALA A 173 -1.26 -30.28 -4.62
C ALA A 173 -1.46 -29.88 -3.15
N ILE A 174 -1.55 -28.59 -2.88
CA ILE A 174 -1.78 -28.04 -1.53
C ILE A 174 -3.25 -28.20 -1.11
N LEU A 175 -4.20 -27.90 -2.02
CA LEU A 175 -5.62 -27.93 -1.69
C LEU A 175 -6.22 -29.33 -1.58
N PHE A 176 -5.61 -30.33 -2.23
CA PHE A 176 -6.14 -31.69 -2.32
C PHE A 176 -5.11 -32.69 -1.80
N GLU A 177 -5.35 -33.24 -0.63
CA GLU A 177 -4.45 -34.16 0.08
C GLU A 177 -4.15 -35.47 -0.65
N ASP A 178 -5.03 -35.87 -1.60
CA ASP A 178 -4.89 -37.10 -2.38
C ASP A 178 -3.84 -37.04 -3.50
N GLY A 179 -3.21 -35.88 -3.69
CA GLY A 179 -2.13 -35.65 -4.67
C GLY A 179 -2.53 -35.88 -6.14
N LYS A 180 -3.80 -36.16 -6.44
CA LYS A 180 -4.28 -36.40 -7.80
C LYS A 180 -4.41 -35.09 -8.57
N TYR A 181 -3.89 -35.09 -9.79
CA TYR A 181 -3.99 -33.98 -10.72
C TYR A 181 -4.59 -34.46 -12.04
N ASP A 182 -5.89 -34.74 -12.03
CA ASP A 182 -6.69 -35.16 -13.18
C ASP A 182 -7.60 -34.04 -13.69
N LEU A 183 -8.30 -34.28 -14.77
CA LEU A 183 -9.23 -33.32 -15.40
C LEU A 183 -10.36 -32.90 -14.45
N THR A 184 -10.83 -33.78 -13.59
CA THR A 184 -11.89 -33.52 -12.62
C THR A 184 -11.39 -32.53 -11.56
N ARG A 185 -10.17 -32.74 -11.03
CA ARG A 185 -9.54 -31.83 -10.07
C ARG A 185 -9.25 -30.46 -10.69
N GLN A 186 -8.76 -30.44 -11.93
CA GLN A 186 -8.54 -29.18 -12.65
C GLN A 186 -9.86 -28.41 -12.86
N SER A 187 -10.93 -29.08 -13.26
CA SER A 187 -12.25 -28.46 -13.41
C SER A 187 -12.77 -27.91 -12.08
N TYR A 188 -12.67 -28.70 -11.01
CA TYR A 188 -13.07 -28.24 -9.67
C TYR A 188 -12.23 -27.06 -9.18
N PHE A 189 -10.93 -27.09 -9.42
CA PHE A 189 -10.03 -25.96 -9.11
C PHE A 189 -10.47 -24.67 -9.81
N GLN A 190 -10.89 -24.72 -11.08
CA GLN A 190 -11.40 -23.54 -11.76
C GLN A 190 -12.65 -22.96 -11.06
N THR A 191 -13.51 -23.80 -10.48
CA THR A 191 -14.67 -23.32 -9.70
C THR A 191 -14.24 -22.64 -8.39
N ILE A 192 -13.18 -23.13 -7.74
CA ILE A 192 -12.59 -22.54 -6.54
C ILE A 192 -12.01 -21.15 -6.87
N VAL A 193 -11.24 -21.05 -7.96
CA VAL A 193 -10.67 -19.77 -8.43
C VAL A 193 -11.77 -18.78 -8.80
N ALA A 194 -12.82 -19.24 -9.49
CA ALA A 194 -13.95 -18.39 -9.85
C ALA A 194 -14.69 -17.87 -8.62
N ASP A 195 -14.95 -18.72 -7.62
CA ASP A 195 -15.58 -18.32 -6.36
C ASP A 195 -14.72 -17.30 -5.60
N MET A 196 -13.42 -17.55 -5.46
CA MET A 196 -12.48 -16.61 -4.82
C MET A 196 -12.52 -15.23 -5.49
N ARG A 197 -12.37 -15.17 -6.81
CA ARG A 197 -12.39 -13.90 -7.56
C ARG A 197 -13.76 -13.20 -7.49
N ASN A 198 -14.85 -13.94 -7.58
CA ASN A 198 -16.21 -13.41 -7.48
C ASN A 198 -16.49 -12.85 -6.07
N THR A 199 -15.92 -13.45 -5.02
CA THR A 199 -16.03 -12.97 -3.65
C THR A 199 -15.46 -11.56 -3.52
N PHE A 200 -14.27 -11.30 -4.05
CA PHE A 200 -13.69 -9.95 -4.08
C PHE A 200 -14.44 -8.99 -5.01
N LYS A 201 -14.87 -9.47 -6.18
CA LYS A 201 -15.65 -8.66 -7.14
C LYS A 201 -16.95 -8.13 -6.53
N LYS A 202 -17.66 -8.91 -5.71
CA LYS A 202 -18.90 -8.51 -5.03
C LYS A 202 -18.72 -7.33 -4.09
N VAL A 203 -17.51 -7.14 -3.55
CA VAL A 203 -17.16 -6.00 -2.68
C VAL A 203 -16.39 -4.90 -3.42
N GLY A 204 -16.44 -4.91 -4.77
CA GLY A 204 -15.85 -3.87 -5.61
C GLY A 204 -14.33 -3.96 -5.79
N LEU A 205 -13.72 -5.11 -5.48
CA LEU A 205 -12.28 -5.35 -5.60
C LEU A 205 -12.00 -6.31 -6.76
N LYS A 206 -11.37 -5.84 -7.84
CA LYS A 206 -11.17 -6.63 -9.07
C LYS A 206 -9.76 -7.20 -9.20
N ASP A 207 -8.74 -6.47 -8.73
CA ASP A 207 -7.33 -6.75 -9.04
C ASP A 207 -6.55 -7.36 -7.87
N VAL A 208 -7.26 -7.96 -6.91
CA VAL A 208 -6.68 -8.64 -5.74
C VAL A 208 -5.93 -9.90 -6.16
N ILE A 209 -6.46 -10.60 -7.17
CA ILE A 209 -5.89 -11.83 -7.68
C ILE A 209 -5.53 -11.66 -9.16
N TRP A 210 -4.25 -11.69 -9.45
CA TRP A 210 -3.74 -11.78 -10.80
C TRP A 210 -3.85 -13.22 -11.31
N LYS A 211 -4.41 -13.40 -12.49
CA LYS A 211 -4.55 -14.70 -13.14
C LYS A 211 -3.90 -14.66 -14.51
N SER A 212 -2.94 -15.54 -14.74
CA SER A 212 -2.36 -15.85 -16.03
C SER A 212 -2.87 -17.20 -16.54
N TYR A 213 -2.35 -17.67 -17.70
CA TYR A 213 -2.82 -18.90 -18.33
C TYR A 213 -2.81 -20.12 -17.40
N ASN A 214 -1.77 -20.29 -16.59
CA ASN A 214 -1.61 -21.46 -15.72
C ASN A 214 -1.08 -21.10 -14.32
N SER A 215 -1.22 -19.85 -13.90
CA SER A 215 -0.74 -19.39 -12.60
C SER A 215 -1.64 -18.31 -12.00
N LEU A 216 -1.53 -18.18 -10.69
CA LEU A 216 -2.22 -17.19 -9.88
C LEU A 216 -1.20 -16.49 -8.99
N ALA A 217 -1.41 -15.23 -8.69
CA ALA A 217 -0.68 -14.50 -7.67
C ALA A 217 -1.63 -13.54 -6.95
N VAL A 218 -1.31 -13.22 -5.70
CA VAL A 218 -2.01 -12.18 -4.95
C VAL A 218 -1.33 -10.83 -5.18
N ASN A 219 -2.12 -9.77 -5.31
CA ASN A 219 -1.62 -8.41 -5.29
C ASN A 219 -1.40 -7.94 -3.84
N THR A 220 -0.16 -8.00 -3.37
CA THR A 220 0.22 -7.66 -1.98
C THR A 220 0.01 -6.18 -1.65
N ASP A 221 0.04 -5.30 -2.66
CA ASP A 221 -0.12 -3.85 -2.45
C ASP A 221 -1.54 -3.47 -1.99
N MET A 222 -2.52 -4.32 -2.28
CA MET A 222 -3.91 -4.12 -1.87
C MET A 222 -4.24 -4.65 -0.47
N ILE A 223 -3.28 -5.34 0.19
CA ILE A 223 -3.55 -6.16 1.37
C ILE A 223 -2.73 -5.67 2.57
N ASP A 224 -3.43 -5.30 3.63
CA ASP A 224 -2.85 -5.12 4.96
C ASP A 224 -2.85 -6.47 5.69
N CYS A 225 -1.66 -6.99 5.99
CA CYS A 225 -1.48 -8.35 6.50
C CYS A 225 -0.44 -8.36 7.63
N ASP A 226 -0.80 -8.91 8.77
CA ASP A 226 0.07 -9.05 9.94
C ASP A 226 1.36 -9.82 9.63
N TYR A 227 1.29 -10.86 8.80
CA TYR A 227 2.46 -11.60 8.30
C TYR A 227 3.43 -10.72 7.52
N TYR A 228 2.91 -9.85 6.64
CA TYR A 228 3.76 -8.96 5.84
C TYR A 228 4.40 -7.88 6.71
N GLN A 229 3.67 -7.34 7.67
CA GLN A 229 4.17 -6.38 8.65
C GLN A 229 5.27 -7.01 9.52
N PHE A 230 5.05 -8.24 9.98
CA PHE A 230 6.06 -9.00 10.73
C PHE A 230 7.36 -9.18 9.93
N LEU A 231 7.24 -9.59 8.66
CA LEU A 231 8.41 -9.77 7.78
C LEU A 231 9.14 -8.46 7.48
N ALA A 232 8.43 -7.34 7.50
CA ALA A 232 8.98 -5.99 7.36
C ALA A 232 9.62 -5.43 8.64
N GLY A 233 9.55 -6.19 9.77
CA GLY A 233 10.13 -5.76 11.03
C GLY A 233 9.23 -4.84 11.86
N ASP A 234 7.92 -4.79 11.58
CA ASP A 234 6.99 -4.01 12.37
C ASP A 234 6.90 -4.53 13.82
N VAL A 235 7.20 -3.66 14.78
CA VAL A 235 7.29 -4.02 16.20
C VAL A 235 5.94 -4.50 16.76
N GLN A 236 4.82 -3.94 16.29
CA GLN A 236 3.51 -4.35 16.76
C GLN A 236 3.16 -5.73 16.26
N ALA A 237 3.42 -6.02 14.98
CA ALA A 237 3.22 -7.34 14.39
C ALA A 237 4.13 -8.41 15.03
N ILE A 238 5.39 -8.07 15.35
CA ILE A 238 6.32 -8.95 16.05
C ILE A 238 5.79 -9.30 17.46
N ASN A 239 5.27 -8.30 18.18
CA ASN A 239 4.70 -8.51 19.52
C ASN A 239 3.37 -9.27 19.50
N GLN A 240 2.59 -9.15 18.43
CA GLN A 240 1.31 -9.87 18.26
C GLN A 240 1.51 -11.35 17.90
N TYR A 241 2.64 -11.70 17.29
CA TYR A 241 2.91 -13.10 16.93
C TYR A 241 3.17 -13.96 18.18
N ASN A 242 2.30 -14.94 18.41
CA ASN A 242 2.33 -15.84 19.57
C ASN A 242 2.79 -17.29 19.26
N GLY A 243 3.36 -17.50 18.06
CA GLY A 243 3.79 -18.84 17.61
C GLY A 243 2.73 -19.58 16.79
N GLU A 244 1.58 -18.97 16.52
CA GLU A 244 0.50 -19.55 15.72
C GLU A 244 0.40 -18.83 14.37
N PHE A 245 0.30 -19.59 13.28
CA PHE A 245 0.18 -19.08 11.92
C PHE A 245 -0.80 -19.91 11.12
N MET A 246 -1.89 -19.31 10.66
CA MET A 246 -2.93 -19.93 9.83
C MET A 246 -3.33 -21.34 10.31
N VAL A 247 -3.58 -21.50 11.61
CA VAL A 247 -3.84 -22.80 12.27
C VAL A 247 -4.98 -23.63 11.67
N ASN A 248 -5.78 -23.02 10.80
CA ASN A 248 -6.83 -23.69 10.03
C ASN A 248 -6.28 -24.64 8.95
N TYR A 249 -4.98 -24.53 8.60
CA TYR A 249 -4.39 -25.19 7.44
C TYR A 249 -3.10 -25.91 7.80
N SER A 250 -3.06 -27.25 7.61
CA SER A 250 -1.91 -28.10 7.95
C SER A 250 -0.63 -27.72 7.20
N TRP A 251 -0.75 -27.28 5.95
CA TRP A 251 0.40 -26.85 5.14
C TRP A 251 1.10 -25.60 5.70
N ALA A 252 0.43 -24.79 6.52
CA ALA A 252 1.00 -23.58 7.09
C ALA A 252 2.02 -23.85 8.23
N GLU A 253 2.05 -25.05 8.79
CA GLU A 253 2.99 -25.46 9.85
C GLU A 253 4.46 -25.30 9.42
N PHE A 254 4.77 -25.48 8.13
CA PHE A 254 6.12 -25.29 7.61
C PHE A 254 6.64 -23.86 7.75
N SER A 255 5.76 -22.86 7.74
CA SER A 255 6.13 -21.45 7.88
C SER A 255 6.37 -21.05 9.34
N ILE A 256 5.84 -21.80 10.32
CA ILE A 256 5.95 -21.46 11.75
C ILE A 256 7.41 -21.50 12.22
N ALA A 257 8.19 -22.49 11.78
CA ALA A 257 9.61 -22.58 12.14
C ALA A 257 10.40 -21.34 11.71
N VAL A 258 10.18 -20.87 10.47
CA VAL A 258 10.82 -19.67 9.91
C VAL A 258 10.40 -18.41 10.66
N LEU A 259 9.12 -18.31 11.06
CA LEU A 259 8.61 -17.17 11.83
C LEU A 259 9.19 -17.13 13.25
N ASN A 260 9.31 -18.29 13.90
CA ASN A 260 9.89 -18.40 15.24
C ASN A 260 11.36 -18.00 15.26
N ASP A 261 12.14 -18.43 14.25
CA ASP A 261 13.55 -18.06 14.13
C ASP A 261 13.70 -16.53 13.97
N ARG A 262 12.85 -15.89 13.18
CA ARG A 262 12.88 -14.44 12.98
C ARG A 262 12.43 -13.63 14.20
N LYS A 263 11.56 -14.16 15.03
CA LYS A 263 11.12 -13.48 16.26
C LYS A 263 12.25 -13.41 17.30
N ASN A 264 13.18 -14.37 17.28
CA ASN A 264 14.25 -14.51 18.26
C ASN A 264 15.54 -13.77 17.86
N VAL A 265 15.56 -13.11 16.71
CA VAL A 265 16.66 -12.25 16.22
C VAL A 265 16.34 -10.78 16.48
#